data_a74878dffe3a2cbd257f53aa91807dca
#
_entry.id   a74878dffe3a2cbd257f53aa91807dca
#
_cell.length_a   1.000
_cell.length_b   1.000
_cell.length_c   1.000
_cell.angle_alpha   90.00
_cell.angle_beta   90.00
_cell.angle_gamma   90.00
#
_symmetry.space_group_name_H-M   'P 1'
#
loop_
_entity.id
_entity.type
_entity.pdbx_description
1 polymer ?
#
loop_
_entity_poly.entity_id
_entity_poly.type
_entity_poly.pdbx_seq_one_letter_code
_entity_poly.pdbx_strand_id
1 'polypeptide(L)'
;MSALIIPCFLRTSWDVTCLGRLLDSVHAQSLPFEHVYLVDDASPLAYTPKHAFVDRIVLAQNGGPARARNVAIQQALQSGQRHLLFTDHDCILDRDWHARMIGFLDSTDFAAVGGMTYSWGKTLLDRYHDINGTLAGKWLLPDRKELWYMPSLNFGMKAFAAEEFPFDERFPTAAGEDVDLCLRLRSKYRIGFCPEAKLWHDYGYQNSFSGFRRFLKLFQKYKSSSATLYEGHTVLMWDSSESIYEGNIR
;
A
#
# COMPACT_ATOMS: atom_id res chain seq x y z
N MET A 1 -15.04 -12.79 -5.38
CA MET A 1 -15.52 -11.43 -5.04
C MET A 1 -14.39 -10.67 -4.40
N SER A 2 -14.02 -9.52 -4.98
CA SER A 2 -12.85 -8.73 -4.55
C SER A 2 -13.09 -7.24 -4.76
N ALA A 3 -12.58 -6.42 -3.82
CA ALA A 3 -12.59 -4.98 -3.89
C ALA A 3 -11.17 -4.42 -3.95
N LEU A 4 -10.99 -3.35 -4.71
CA LEU A 4 -9.79 -2.51 -4.67
C LEU A 4 -10.07 -1.26 -3.82
N ILE A 5 -9.16 -0.94 -2.93
CA ILE A 5 -9.23 0.20 -2.01
C ILE A 5 -8.10 1.18 -2.34
N ILE A 6 -8.47 2.40 -2.69
CA ILE A 6 -7.55 3.46 -3.11
C ILE A 6 -7.78 4.70 -2.25
N PRO A 7 -6.96 4.97 -1.23
CA PRO A 7 -6.99 6.27 -0.56
C PRO A 7 -6.34 7.32 -1.46
N CYS A 8 -6.90 8.52 -1.52
CA CYS A 8 -6.26 9.62 -2.22
C CYS A 8 -6.39 10.96 -1.46
N PHE A 9 -5.36 11.78 -1.58
CA PHE A 9 -5.33 13.16 -1.13
C PHE A 9 -4.63 14.02 -2.17
N LEU A 10 -5.40 14.60 -3.08
CA LEU A 10 -4.94 15.29 -4.29
C LEU A 10 -4.63 16.75 -4.00
N ARG A 11 -3.35 17.10 -3.95
CA ARG A 11 -2.85 18.46 -3.64
C ARG A 11 -2.32 19.19 -4.86
N THR A 12 -1.92 18.46 -5.88
CA THR A 12 -1.25 18.99 -7.06
C THR A 12 -1.82 18.36 -8.34
N SER A 13 -1.59 19.01 -9.49
CA SER A 13 -1.92 18.41 -10.80
C SER A 13 -1.18 17.10 -11.07
N TRP A 14 -0.01 16.90 -10.46
CA TRP A 14 0.71 15.63 -10.54
C TRP A 14 -0.07 14.51 -9.85
N ASP A 15 -0.62 14.73 -8.64
CA ASP A 15 -1.43 13.74 -7.93
C ASP A 15 -2.65 13.34 -8.79
N VAL A 16 -3.31 14.33 -9.42
CA VAL A 16 -4.44 14.09 -10.34
C VAL A 16 -4.02 13.24 -11.55
N THR A 17 -2.86 13.54 -12.13
CA THR A 17 -2.31 12.78 -13.27
C THR A 17 -1.98 11.34 -12.86
N CYS A 18 -1.41 11.14 -11.69
CA CYS A 18 -1.09 9.82 -11.15
C CYS A 18 -2.36 8.99 -10.94
N LEU A 19 -3.37 9.58 -10.29
CA LEU A 19 -4.67 8.91 -10.10
C LEU A 19 -5.30 8.51 -11.45
N GLY A 20 -5.23 9.37 -12.46
CA GLY A 20 -5.72 9.05 -13.81
C GLY A 20 -5.01 7.81 -14.39
N ARG A 21 -3.68 7.75 -14.31
CA ARG A 21 -2.88 6.60 -14.78
C ARG A 21 -3.20 5.32 -14.00
N LEU A 22 -3.36 5.43 -12.67
CA LEU A 22 -3.79 4.30 -11.85
C LEU A 22 -5.13 3.75 -12.35
N LEU A 23 -6.16 4.59 -12.47
CA LEU A 23 -7.50 4.16 -12.87
C LEU A 23 -7.52 3.58 -14.29
N ASP A 24 -6.69 4.10 -15.20
CA ASP A 24 -6.51 3.50 -16.53
C ASP A 24 -5.90 2.08 -16.42
N SER A 25 -4.93 1.86 -15.53
CA SER A 25 -4.34 0.54 -15.28
C SER A 25 -5.30 -0.43 -14.57
N VAL A 26 -6.18 0.09 -13.71
CA VAL A 26 -7.27 -0.68 -13.09
C VAL A 26 -8.29 -1.13 -14.14
N HIS A 27 -8.65 -0.23 -15.05
CA HIS A 27 -9.56 -0.56 -16.18
C HIS A 27 -8.97 -1.63 -17.10
N ALA A 28 -7.65 -1.65 -17.26
CA ALA A 28 -6.93 -2.59 -18.14
C ALA A 28 -6.65 -3.96 -17.52
N GLN A 29 -7.10 -4.24 -16.30
CA GLN A 29 -6.85 -5.53 -15.64
C GLN A 29 -7.46 -6.69 -16.41
N SER A 30 -6.73 -7.82 -16.52
CA SER A 30 -7.20 -9.05 -17.14
C SER A 30 -8.38 -9.71 -16.40
N LEU A 31 -8.42 -9.52 -15.07
CA LEU A 31 -9.55 -9.86 -14.21
C LEU A 31 -10.14 -8.54 -13.69
N PRO A 32 -11.38 -8.16 -14.07
CA PRO A 32 -12.02 -6.94 -13.58
C PRO A 32 -12.29 -7.00 -12.07
N PHE A 33 -12.21 -5.85 -11.40
CA PHE A 33 -12.69 -5.71 -10.02
C PHE A 33 -14.22 -5.64 -9.98
N GLU A 34 -14.82 -6.20 -8.94
CA GLU A 34 -16.25 -6.04 -8.68
C GLU A 34 -16.57 -4.67 -8.11
N HIS A 35 -15.68 -4.17 -7.21
CA HIS A 35 -15.76 -2.85 -6.61
C HIS A 35 -14.39 -2.16 -6.59
N VAL A 36 -14.38 -0.87 -6.89
CA VAL A 36 -13.20 -0.01 -6.77
C VAL A 36 -13.58 1.19 -5.91
N TYR A 37 -13.21 1.15 -4.64
CA TYR A 37 -13.47 2.23 -3.69
C TYR A 37 -12.35 3.26 -3.75
N LEU A 38 -12.64 4.44 -4.30
CA LEU A 38 -11.77 5.60 -4.28
C LEU A 38 -12.18 6.50 -3.12
N VAL A 39 -11.37 6.51 -2.06
CA VAL A 39 -11.63 7.33 -0.87
C VAL A 39 -10.83 8.62 -0.94
N ASP A 40 -11.54 9.71 -1.22
CA ASP A 40 -11.00 11.06 -1.27
C ASP A 40 -10.97 11.64 0.16
N ASP A 41 -9.77 11.73 0.72
CA ASP A 41 -9.54 12.17 2.10
C ASP A 41 -9.54 13.71 2.21
N ALA A 42 -10.64 14.35 1.77
CA ALA A 42 -10.83 15.80 1.72
C ALA A 42 -9.75 16.51 0.88
N SER A 43 -9.54 16.05 -0.34
CA SER A 43 -8.59 16.66 -1.28
C SER A 43 -8.90 18.12 -1.57
N PRO A 44 -7.88 19.01 -1.58
CA PRO A 44 -8.08 20.40 -2.02
C PRO A 44 -8.37 20.53 -3.51
N LEU A 45 -7.99 19.53 -4.32
CA LEU A 45 -8.31 19.50 -5.75
C LEU A 45 -9.44 18.52 -6.02
N ALA A 46 -10.47 18.99 -6.71
CA ALA A 46 -11.57 18.16 -7.16
C ALA A 46 -11.11 17.19 -8.25
N TYR A 47 -11.59 15.96 -8.19
CA TYR A 47 -11.40 14.95 -9.22
C TYR A 47 -12.71 14.23 -9.49
N THR A 48 -13.04 14.08 -10.76
CA THR A 48 -14.17 13.26 -11.20
C THR A 48 -13.61 12.06 -11.97
N PRO A 49 -13.79 10.83 -11.47
CA PRO A 49 -13.38 9.63 -12.20
C PRO A 49 -14.04 9.56 -13.58
N LYS A 50 -13.25 9.25 -14.61
CA LYS A 50 -13.77 9.02 -15.96
C LYS A 50 -14.44 7.65 -16.10
N HIS A 51 -14.15 6.74 -15.18
CA HIS A 51 -14.60 5.36 -15.23
C HIS A 51 -15.80 5.15 -14.30
N ALA A 52 -16.92 4.65 -14.84
CA ALA A 52 -18.15 4.42 -14.11
C ALA A 52 -18.07 3.27 -13.07
N PHE A 53 -17.00 2.47 -13.10
CA PHE A 53 -16.78 1.37 -12.14
C PHE A 53 -16.20 1.85 -10.80
N VAL A 54 -15.94 3.14 -10.64
CA VAL A 54 -15.31 3.70 -9.42
C VAL A 54 -16.38 4.20 -8.46
N ASP A 55 -16.46 3.58 -7.30
CA ASP A 55 -17.27 4.02 -6.16
C ASP A 55 -16.49 5.08 -5.38
N ARG A 56 -16.77 6.36 -5.63
CA ARG A 56 -16.10 7.46 -4.96
C ARG A 56 -16.74 7.79 -3.62
N ILE A 57 -15.94 7.79 -2.55
CA ILE A 57 -16.29 8.21 -1.20
C ILE A 57 -15.50 9.49 -0.88
N VAL A 58 -16.17 10.56 -0.47
CA VAL A 58 -15.51 11.83 -0.11
C VAL A 58 -15.64 12.05 1.39
N LEU A 59 -14.51 12.18 2.09
CA LEU A 59 -14.50 12.47 3.52
C LEU A 59 -14.66 13.96 3.77
N ALA A 60 -15.35 14.32 4.86
CA ALA A 60 -15.59 15.72 5.22
C ALA A 60 -14.32 16.46 5.65
N GLN A 61 -13.33 15.73 6.17
CA GLN A 61 -12.06 16.27 6.62
C GLN A 61 -10.94 15.23 6.44
N ASN A 62 -9.71 15.71 6.22
CA ASN A 62 -8.54 14.86 6.13
C ASN A 62 -8.31 14.12 7.47
N GLY A 63 -8.16 12.80 7.40
CA GLY A 63 -7.90 11.94 8.54
C GLY A 63 -6.74 10.97 8.32
N GLY A 64 -6.08 11.08 7.17
CA GLY A 64 -4.96 10.23 6.80
C GLY A 64 -5.34 8.90 6.13
N PRO A 65 -4.36 8.20 5.57
CA PRO A 65 -4.59 7.00 4.75
C PRO A 65 -5.14 5.82 5.54
N ALA A 66 -4.82 5.69 6.82
CA ALA A 66 -5.36 4.65 7.69
C ALA A 66 -6.88 4.76 7.79
N ARG A 67 -7.40 5.95 8.11
CA ARG A 67 -8.84 6.23 8.17
C ARG A 67 -9.51 6.05 6.81
N ALA A 68 -8.91 6.58 5.75
CA ALA A 68 -9.46 6.43 4.41
C ALA A 68 -9.61 4.95 4.01
N ARG A 69 -8.60 4.13 4.27
CA ARG A 69 -8.66 2.68 4.02
C ARG A 69 -9.72 1.99 4.87
N ASN A 70 -9.83 2.32 6.17
CA ASN A 70 -10.82 1.73 7.05
C ASN A 70 -12.26 2.00 6.58
N VAL A 71 -12.56 3.21 6.10
CA VAL A 71 -13.88 3.53 5.54
C VAL A 71 -14.22 2.61 4.37
N ALA A 72 -13.27 2.40 3.44
CA ALA A 72 -13.51 1.51 2.31
C ALA A 72 -13.54 0.02 2.71
N ILE A 73 -12.75 -0.39 3.72
CA ILE A 73 -12.81 -1.75 4.28
C ILE A 73 -14.22 -2.04 4.77
N GLN A 74 -14.83 -1.12 5.53
CA GLN A 74 -16.19 -1.29 6.03
C GLN A 74 -17.21 -1.44 4.90
N GLN A 75 -17.12 -0.63 3.84
CA GLN A 75 -17.99 -0.74 2.67
C GLN A 75 -17.79 -2.08 1.94
N ALA A 76 -16.54 -2.51 1.76
CA ALA A 76 -16.22 -3.77 1.11
C ALA A 76 -16.75 -4.98 1.90
N LEU A 77 -16.62 -4.98 3.23
CA LEU A 77 -17.15 -6.03 4.11
C LEU A 77 -18.68 -6.08 4.07
N GLN A 78 -19.35 -4.93 4.13
CA GLN A 78 -20.80 -4.83 3.98
C GLN A 78 -21.32 -5.33 2.64
N SER A 79 -20.53 -5.15 1.57
CA SER A 79 -20.82 -5.66 0.22
C SER A 79 -20.46 -7.14 0.03
N GLY A 80 -20.01 -7.84 1.09
CA GLY A 80 -19.70 -9.26 1.07
C GLY A 80 -18.43 -9.63 0.28
N GLN A 81 -17.51 -8.68 0.10
CA GLN A 81 -16.24 -8.94 -0.59
C GLN A 81 -15.37 -9.89 0.22
N ARG A 82 -14.77 -10.90 -0.43
CA ARG A 82 -13.93 -11.91 0.23
C ARG A 82 -12.45 -11.53 0.27
N HIS A 83 -12.03 -10.70 -0.69
CA HIS A 83 -10.65 -10.23 -0.78
C HIS A 83 -10.65 -8.70 -0.90
N LEU A 84 -9.81 -8.06 -0.12
CA LEU A 84 -9.59 -6.62 -0.13
C LEU A 84 -8.16 -6.36 -0.57
N LEU A 85 -8.01 -5.67 -1.70
CA LEU A 85 -6.73 -5.30 -2.26
C LEU A 85 -6.50 -3.80 -2.09
N PHE A 86 -5.27 -3.39 -1.87
CA PHE A 86 -4.90 -2.02 -1.57
C PHE A 86 -3.84 -1.53 -2.54
N THR A 87 -4.00 -0.29 -2.98
CA THR A 87 -2.97 0.43 -3.73
C THR A 87 -3.07 1.93 -3.45
N ASP A 88 -2.02 2.69 -3.78
CA ASP A 88 -2.01 4.14 -3.62
C ASP A 88 -2.24 4.84 -4.97
N HIS A 89 -2.73 6.10 -4.92
CA HIS A 89 -3.12 6.85 -6.12
C HIS A 89 -1.97 7.13 -7.12
N ASP A 90 -0.73 6.97 -6.70
CA ASP A 90 0.50 7.17 -7.49
C ASP A 90 1.14 5.86 -7.98
N CYS A 91 0.36 4.78 -7.98
CA CYS A 91 0.74 3.48 -8.51
C CYS A 91 0.20 3.23 -9.93
N ILE A 92 0.78 2.24 -10.61
CA ILE A 92 0.34 1.71 -11.90
C ILE A 92 0.42 0.20 -11.81
N LEU A 93 -0.71 -0.48 -11.99
CA LEU A 93 -0.81 -1.93 -11.85
C LEU A 93 -0.38 -2.65 -13.14
N ASP A 94 0.35 -3.76 -12.99
CA ASP A 94 0.52 -4.70 -14.10
C ASP A 94 -0.85 -5.27 -14.53
N ARG A 95 -0.98 -5.61 -15.80
CA ARG A 95 -2.25 -6.10 -16.36
C ARG A 95 -2.83 -7.30 -15.61
N ASP A 96 -2.01 -8.16 -15.08
CA ASP A 96 -2.42 -9.38 -14.39
C ASP A 96 -2.33 -9.26 -12.84
N TRP A 97 -2.06 -8.06 -12.32
CA TRP A 97 -1.85 -7.84 -10.89
C TRP A 97 -3.01 -8.38 -10.05
N HIS A 98 -4.25 -8.02 -10.39
CA HIS A 98 -5.45 -8.48 -9.69
C HIS A 98 -5.57 -10.01 -9.72
N ALA A 99 -5.46 -10.59 -10.90
CA ALA A 99 -5.56 -12.05 -11.07
C ALA A 99 -4.50 -12.81 -10.27
N ARG A 100 -3.26 -12.27 -10.21
CA ARG A 100 -2.15 -12.87 -9.45
C ARG A 100 -2.40 -12.80 -7.95
N MET A 101 -2.85 -11.62 -7.43
CA MET A 101 -3.16 -11.44 -6.01
C MET A 101 -4.28 -12.39 -5.56
N ILE A 102 -5.38 -12.44 -6.30
CA ILE A 102 -6.52 -13.32 -5.96
C ILE A 102 -6.13 -14.79 -6.09
N GLY A 103 -5.47 -15.17 -7.18
CA GLY A 103 -5.01 -16.54 -7.38
C GLY A 103 -4.11 -17.03 -6.24
N PHE A 104 -3.22 -16.17 -5.74
CA PHE A 104 -2.38 -16.49 -4.59
C PHE A 104 -3.22 -16.67 -3.30
N LEU A 105 -4.11 -15.71 -2.99
CA LEU A 105 -4.95 -15.80 -1.79
C LEU A 105 -5.90 -16.99 -1.80
N ASP A 106 -6.44 -17.36 -2.96
CA ASP A 106 -7.36 -18.50 -3.10
C ASP A 106 -6.64 -19.85 -3.06
N SER A 107 -5.39 -19.93 -3.55
CA SER A 107 -4.63 -21.19 -3.63
C SER A 107 -3.76 -21.49 -2.40
N THR A 108 -3.72 -20.57 -1.43
CA THR A 108 -2.86 -20.70 -0.23
C THR A 108 -3.63 -20.46 1.06
N ASP A 109 -3.02 -20.85 2.17
CA ASP A 109 -3.53 -20.62 3.54
C ASP A 109 -3.13 -19.23 4.09
N PHE A 110 -2.37 -18.43 3.34
CA PHE A 110 -2.01 -17.08 3.75
C PHE A 110 -3.26 -16.18 3.89
N ALA A 111 -3.31 -15.39 4.96
CA ALA A 111 -4.41 -14.43 5.19
C ALA A 111 -4.19 -13.11 4.45
N ALA A 112 -2.94 -12.82 4.10
CA ALA A 112 -2.56 -11.63 3.35
C ALA A 112 -1.42 -11.94 2.38
N VAL A 113 -1.22 -11.05 1.41
CA VAL A 113 -0.20 -11.17 0.36
C VAL A 113 0.35 -9.81 -0.01
N GLY A 114 1.65 -9.75 -0.25
CA GLY A 114 2.32 -8.61 -0.87
C GLY A 114 2.85 -8.97 -2.26
N GLY A 115 2.89 -7.99 -3.16
CA GLY A 115 3.43 -8.14 -4.51
C GLY A 115 4.80 -7.47 -4.69
N MET A 116 5.34 -7.49 -5.90
CA MET A 116 6.59 -6.84 -6.25
C MET A 116 6.34 -5.41 -6.73
N THR A 117 7.05 -4.46 -6.13
CA THR A 117 6.94 -3.04 -6.48
C THR A 117 8.24 -2.55 -7.13
N TYR A 118 8.10 -1.80 -8.21
CA TYR A 118 9.17 -1.12 -8.94
C TYR A 118 8.93 0.38 -8.99
N SER A 119 9.98 1.15 -9.23
CA SER A 119 9.85 2.58 -9.53
C SER A 119 9.33 2.80 -10.95
N TRP A 120 8.37 3.72 -11.10
CA TRP A 120 7.91 4.16 -12.43
C TRP A 120 8.92 5.09 -13.12
N GLY A 121 9.54 5.96 -12.34
CA GLY A 121 10.56 6.89 -12.83
C GLY A 121 11.87 6.20 -13.21
N LYS A 122 12.76 6.96 -13.90
CA LYS A 122 14.07 6.48 -14.36
C LYS A 122 15.23 7.34 -13.83
N THR A 123 14.97 8.15 -12.81
CA THR A 123 16.01 8.97 -12.18
C THR A 123 16.96 8.12 -11.34
N LEU A 124 18.09 8.67 -10.93
CA LEU A 124 19.00 7.98 -10.01
C LEU A 124 18.33 7.70 -8.63
N LEU A 125 17.39 8.57 -8.23
CA LEU A 125 16.64 8.41 -6.98
C LEU A 125 15.63 7.26 -7.09
N ASP A 126 14.98 7.09 -8.24
CA ASP A 126 14.13 5.94 -8.53
C ASP A 126 14.94 4.64 -8.46
N ARG A 127 16.11 4.61 -9.13
CA ARG A 127 17.01 3.45 -9.07
C ARG A 127 17.53 3.14 -7.67
N TYR A 128 17.74 4.16 -6.84
CA TYR A 128 18.07 3.97 -5.44
C TYR A 128 16.97 3.17 -4.71
N HIS A 129 15.70 3.51 -4.92
CA HIS A 129 14.58 2.77 -4.32
C HIS A 129 14.48 1.34 -4.83
N ASP A 130 14.70 1.10 -6.12
CA ASP A 130 14.70 -0.25 -6.68
C ASP A 130 15.82 -1.12 -6.10
N ILE A 131 17.04 -0.58 -6.00
CA ILE A 131 18.21 -1.29 -5.43
C ILE A 131 17.99 -1.59 -3.94
N ASN A 132 17.50 -0.60 -3.18
CA ASN A 132 17.25 -0.77 -1.75
C ASN A 132 15.96 -1.54 -1.45
N GLY A 133 15.09 -1.72 -2.45
CA GLY A 133 13.81 -2.41 -2.28
C GLY A 133 12.90 -1.73 -1.26
N THR A 134 12.91 -0.41 -1.20
CA THR A 134 12.19 0.38 -0.19
C THR A 134 10.70 0.00 -0.12
N LEU A 135 10.08 -0.31 -1.27
CA LEU A 135 8.66 -0.71 -1.36
C LEU A 135 8.47 -2.09 -2.03
N ALA A 136 9.52 -2.87 -2.19
CA ALA A 136 9.57 -4.01 -3.11
C ALA A 136 9.53 -5.38 -2.42
N GLY A 137 8.85 -5.54 -1.31
CA GLY A 137 8.76 -6.85 -0.66
C GLY A 137 10.13 -7.43 -0.24
N LYS A 138 11.11 -6.58 0.05
CA LYS A 138 12.48 -6.97 0.44
C LYS A 138 12.55 -7.64 1.81
N TRP A 139 11.48 -7.52 2.56
CA TRP A 139 11.33 -7.99 3.93
C TRP A 139 10.86 -9.44 3.99
N LEU A 140 11.46 -10.28 3.15
CA LEU A 140 11.20 -11.72 3.15
C LEU A 140 11.79 -12.37 4.39
N LEU A 141 11.02 -13.27 4.98
CA LEU A 141 11.53 -14.20 5.98
C LEU A 141 12.50 -15.21 5.33
N PRO A 142 13.31 -15.95 6.11
CA PRO A 142 14.33 -16.87 5.60
C PRO A 142 13.81 -17.91 4.61
N ASP A 143 12.54 -18.30 4.69
CA ASP A 143 11.89 -19.24 3.77
C ASP A 143 11.57 -18.64 2.39
N ARG A 144 11.73 -17.32 2.23
CA ARG A 144 11.46 -16.54 1.02
C ARG A 144 10.03 -16.64 0.48
N LYS A 145 9.08 -17.15 1.26
CA LYS A 145 7.66 -17.27 0.92
C LYS A 145 6.78 -16.34 1.75
N GLU A 146 7.26 -15.99 2.92
CA GLU A 146 6.58 -15.09 3.84
C GLU A 146 7.23 -13.73 3.89
N LEU A 147 6.42 -12.71 4.09
CA LEU A 147 6.85 -11.34 4.33
C LEU A 147 6.76 -11.03 5.81
N TRP A 148 7.80 -10.38 6.32
CA TRP A 148 7.73 -9.75 7.62
C TRP A 148 6.82 -8.52 7.59
N TYR A 149 6.88 -7.77 6.51
CA TYR A 149 6.15 -6.54 6.28
C TYR A 149 5.97 -6.28 4.79
N MET A 150 4.87 -5.65 4.41
CA MET A 150 4.63 -5.15 3.06
C MET A 150 3.93 -3.79 3.10
N PRO A 151 4.39 -2.79 2.33
CA PRO A 151 3.66 -1.53 2.16
C PRO A 151 2.27 -1.75 1.58
N SER A 152 1.30 -1.04 2.14
CA SER A 152 -0.10 -1.15 1.75
C SER A 152 -0.41 -0.77 0.29
N LEU A 153 0.52 -0.11 -0.39
CA LEU A 153 0.38 0.22 -1.82
C LEU A 153 0.36 -1.02 -2.75
N ASN A 154 0.88 -2.17 -2.28
CA ASN A 154 0.91 -3.43 -3.04
C ASN A 154 0.56 -4.61 -2.14
N PHE A 155 -0.63 -4.57 -1.57
CA PHE A 155 -1.05 -5.47 -0.51
C PHE A 155 -2.47 -5.98 -0.74
N GLY A 156 -2.74 -7.20 -0.30
CA GLY A 156 -4.07 -7.79 -0.29
C GLY A 156 -4.29 -8.64 0.93
N MET A 157 -5.53 -8.73 1.40
CA MET A 157 -5.89 -9.58 2.52
C MET A 157 -7.29 -10.18 2.35
N LYS A 158 -7.51 -11.33 2.98
CA LYS A 158 -8.82 -11.95 3.08
C LYS A 158 -9.70 -11.12 4.01
N ALA A 159 -11.00 -11.07 3.73
CA ALA A 159 -11.96 -10.23 4.45
C ALA A 159 -11.94 -10.44 5.97
N PHE A 160 -11.87 -11.69 6.44
CA PHE A 160 -11.82 -11.98 7.87
C PHE A 160 -10.60 -11.36 8.57
N ALA A 161 -9.47 -11.29 7.87
CA ALA A 161 -8.26 -10.67 8.42
C ALA A 161 -8.38 -9.14 8.45
N ALA A 162 -9.02 -8.53 7.45
CA ALA A 162 -9.31 -7.10 7.42
C ALA A 162 -10.32 -6.67 8.48
N GLU A 163 -11.31 -7.51 8.76
CA GLU A 163 -12.30 -7.29 9.81
C GLU A 163 -11.67 -7.33 11.21
N GLU A 164 -10.76 -8.27 11.44
CA GLU A 164 -10.10 -8.46 12.75
C GLU A 164 -8.98 -7.45 12.98
N PHE A 165 -8.27 -7.05 11.93
CA PHE A 165 -7.11 -6.15 11.98
C PHE A 165 -7.32 -4.92 11.10
N PRO A 166 -8.10 -3.90 11.52
CA PRO A 166 -8.18 -2.62 10.82
C PRO A 166 -6.85 -1.85 10.93
N PHE A 167 -6.65 -0.87 10.05
CA PHE A 167 -5.56 0.09 10.19
C PHE A 167 -5.71 0.91 11.46
N ASP A 168 -4.60 1.24 12.11
CA ASP A 168 -4.62 2.11 13.30
C ASP A 168 -4.69 3.58 12.87
N GLU A 169 -5.81 4.24 13.16
CA GLU A 169 -6.06 5.64 12.78
C GLU A 169 -5.25 6.66 13.61
N ARG A 170 -4.50 6.22 14.62
CA ARG A 170 -3.52 7.07 15.31
C ARG A 170 -2.36 7.47 14.42
N PHE A 171 -2.17 6.82 13.25
CA PHE A 171 -1.25 7.24 12.20
C PHE A 171 -1.92 8.27 11.27
N PRO A 172 -1.74 9.58 11.50
CA PRO A 172 -2.45 10.62 10.73
C PRO A 172 -1.83 10.86 9.35
N THR A 173 -0.66 10.30 9.08
CA THR A 173 0.08 10.46 7.83
C THR A 173 0.53 9.12 7.30
N ALA A 174 0.67 9.01 5.98
CA ALA A 174 1.20 7.80 5.37
C ALA A 174 2.66 7.59 5.80
N ALA A 175 2.92 6.69 6.67
CA ALA A 175 4.16 6.01 7.05
C ALA A 175 3.98 5.37 8.44
N GLY A 176 4.14 4.06 8.50
CA GLY A 176 4.06 3.29 9.73
C GLY A 176 2.74 2.57 9.97
N GLU A 177 1.63 3.03 9.40
CA GLU A 177 0.31 2.40 9.53
C GLU A 177 0.27 0.99 8.93
N ASP A 178 1.03 0.78 7.88
CA ASP A 178 1.16 -0.51 7.20
C ASP A 178 2.12 -1.46 7.95
N VAL A 179 3.17 -0.93 8.54
CA VAL A 179 4.08 -1.70 9.40
C VAL A 179 3.33 -2.18 10.64
N ASP A 180 2.61 -1.28 11.33
CA ASP A 180 1.77 -1.61 12.48
C ASP A 180 0.74 -2.71 12.14
N LEU A 181 0.01 -2.53 11.02
CA LEU A 181 -0.93 -3.53 10.55
C LEU A 181 -0.29 -4.90 10.36
N CYS A 182 0.86 -4.95 9.66
CA CYS A 182 1.56 -6.21 9.40
C CYS A 182 2.05 -6.87 10.69
N LEU A 183 2.55 -6.10 11.67
CA LEU A 183 2.96 -6.60 12.98
C LEU A 183 1.80 -7.23 13.75
N ARG A 184 0.67 -6.52 13.82
CA ARG A 184 -0.55 -7.05 14.49
C ARG A 184 -1.10 -8.27 13.77
N LEU A 185 -1.18 -8.22 12.44
CA LEU A 185 -1.69 -9.33 11.63
C LEU A 185 -0.85 -10.60 11.80
N ARG A 186 0.48 -10.46 11.89
CA ARG A 186 1.41 -11.59 12.09
C ARG A 186 1.34 -12.24 13.45
N SER A 187 0.71 -11.62 14.44
CA SER A 187 0.46 -12.28 15.73
C SER A 187 -0.49 -13.49 15.59
N LYS A 188 -1.25 -13.56 14.50
CA LYS A 188 -2.25 -14.63 14.29
C LYS A 188 -2.19 -15.25 12.88
N TYR A 189 -1.79 -14.48 11.87
CA TYR A 189 -1.82 -14.87 10.47
C TYR A 189 -0.46 -14.71 9.80
N ARG A 190 -0.33 -15.30 8.62
CA ARG A 190 0.88 -15.23 7.80
C ARG A 190 0.65 -14.31 6.60
N ILE A 191 1.68 -13.58 6.19
CA ILE A 191 1.69 -12.73 5.00
C ILE A 191 2.55 -13.39 3.94
N GLY A 192 1.98 -13.75 2.81
CA GLY A 192 2.70 -14.37 1.70
C GLY A 192 3.31 -13.35 0.75
N PHE A 193 4.16 -13.82 -0.15
CA PHE A 193 4.78 -13.01 -1.20
C PHE A 193 4.47 -13.59 -2.58
N CYS A 194 3.85 -12.77 -3.43
CA CYS A 194 3.54 -13.07 -4.82
C CYS A 194 4.36 -12.15 -5.75
N PRO A 195 5.59 -12.52 -6.13
CA PRO A 195 6.46 -11.68 -6.94
C PRO A 195 5.92 -11.42 -8.36
N GLU A 196 4.98 -12.21 -8.83
CA GLU A 196 4.30 -12.05 -10.13
C GLU A 196 3.27 -10.92 -10.10
N ALA A 197 2.74 -10.56 -8.93
CA ALA A 197 1.83 -9.43 -8.75
C ALA A 197 2.63 -8.12 -8.72
N LYS A 198 2.87 -7.54 -9.88
CA LYS A 198 3.77 -6.41 -10.08
C LYS A 198 3.00 -5.09 -10.17
N LEU A 199 3.57 -4.04 -9.62
CA LEU A 199 3.14 -2.68 -9.87
C LEU A 199 4.33 -1.72 -9.90
N TRP A 200 4.10 -0.52 -10.38
CA TRP A 200 5.08 0.58 -10.39
C TRP A 200 4.54 1.73 -9.54
N HIS A 201 5.41 2.29 -8.72
CA HIS A 201 5.13 3.46 -7.90
C HIS A 201 5.85 4.68 -8.46
N ASP A 202 5.13 5.79 -8.66
CA ASP A 202 5.68 7.06 -9.13
C ASP A 202 6.03 7.96 -7.94
N TYR A 203 7.32 8.03 -7.61
CA TYR A 203 7.81 8.92 -6.55
C TYR A 203 7.74 10.41 -6.93
N GLY A 204 7.44 10.74 -8.18
CA GLY A 204 7.44 12.12 -8.69
C GLY A 204 8.80 12.78 -8.66
N TYR A 205 9.89 12.01 -8.74
CA TYR A 205 11.22 12.57 -8.85
C TYR A 205 11.47 13.12 -10.24
N GLN A 206 12.15 14.26 -10.26
CA GLN A 206 12.68 14.85 -11.47
C GLN A 206 14.19 14.93 -11.32
N ASN A 207 14.94 14.91 -12.43
CA ASN A 207 16.39 15.15 -12.45
C ASN A 207 16.69 16.62 -12.15
N SER A 208 16.35 17.08 -10.96
CA SER A 208 16.42 18.48 -10.53
C SER A 208 16.62 18.57 -9.03
N PHE A 209 17.01 19.74 -8.57
CA PHE A 209 17.11 20.04 -7.14
C PHE A 209 15.77 19.82 -6.39
N SER A 210 14.64 20.05 -7.05
CA SER A 210 13.32 19.79 -6.47
C SER A 210 13.09 18.30 -6.23
N GLY A 211 13.52 17.42 -7.12
CA GLY A 211 13.48 15.96 -6.94
C GLY A 211 14.31 15.51 -5.73
N PHE A 212 15.52 16.05 -5.57
CA PHE A 212 16.35 15.76 -4.41
C PHE A 212 15.73 16.25 -3.10
N ARG A 213 15.15 17.45 -3.08
CA ARG A 213 14.41 17.94 -1.90
C ARG A 213 13.21 17.06 -1.55
N ARG A 214 12.48 16.55 -2.55
CA ARG A 214 11.37 15.61 -2.35
C ARG A 214 11.87 14.30 -1.72
N PHE A 215 12.98 13.77 -2.21
CA PHE A 215 13.64 12.60 -1.64
C PHE A 215 14.00 12.78 -0.16
N LEU A 216 14.65 13.90 0.19
CA LEU A 216 14.99 14.19 1.61
C LEU A 216 13.74 14.31 2.49
N LYS A 217 12.67 14.94 2.00
CA LYS A 217 11.41 15.04 2.74
C LYS A 217 10.78 13.66 3.03
N LEU A 218 10.91 12.72 2.11
CA LEU A 218 10.42 11.36 2.30
C LEU A 218 11.12 10.67 3.49
N PHE A 219 12.44 10.79 3.59
CA PHE A 219 13.20 10.25 4.73
C PHE A 219 12.84 10.91 6.05
N GLN A 220 12.66 12.24 6.07
CA GLN A 220 12.21 12.95 7.27
C GLN A 220 10.83 12.46 7.74
N LYS A 221 9.93 12.20 6.80
CA LYS A 221 8.61 11.66 7.09
C LYS A 221 8.69 10.26 7.72
N TYR A 222 9.51 9.37 7.18
CA TYR A 222 9.71 8.05 7.76
C TYR A 222 10.28 8.12 9.18
N LYS A 223 11.23 9.03 9.44
CA LYS A 223 11.78 9.23 10.77
C LYS A 223 10.73 9.70 11.78
N SER A 224 9.84 10.63 11.41
CA SER A 224 8.78 11.11 12.31
C SER A 224 7.73 10.04 12.63
N SER A 225 7.44 9.17 11.69
CA SER A 225 6.47 8.08 11.88
C SER A 225 7.00 6.95 12.74
N SER A 226 8.32 6.80 12.83
CA SER A 226 8.96 5.83 13.72
C SER A 226 8.57 6.06 15.18
N ALA A 227 8.37 7.31 15.61
CA ALA A 227 7.98 7.62 16.99
C ALA A 227 6.65 6.98 17.38
N THR A 228 5.63 7.05 16.52
CA THR A 228 4.31 6.43 16.79
C THR A 228 4.39 4.90 16.86
N LEU A 229 5.23 4.28 16.00
CA LEU A 229 5.50 2.85 16.08
C LEU A 229 6.16 2.46 17.40
N TYR A 230 7.08 3.28 17.89
CA TYR A 230 7.76 3.05 19.17
C TYR A 230 6.81 3.05 20.36
N GLU A 231 5.85 3.95 20.41
CA GLU A 231 4.86 4.00 21.48
C GLU A 231 3.95 2.76 21.53
N GLY A 232 3.68 2.15 20.36
CA GLY A 232 2.82 0.95 20.24
C GLY A 232 3.56 -0.39 20.29
N HIS A 233 4.80 -0.45 19.84
CA HIS A 233 5.56 -1.70 19.60
C HIS A 233 7.02 -1.60 20.05
N THR A 234 7.26 -1.06 21.18
CA THR A 234 8.54 -0.52 21.72
C THR A 234 9.76 -1.45 21.62
N VAL A 235 9.63 -2.71 21.31
CA VAL A 235 10.72 -3.69 21.47
C VAL A 235 11.20 -4.28 20.15
N LEU A 236 10.41 -4.28 19.09
CA LEU A 236 10.69 -5.20 17.98
C LEU A 236 11.43 -4.59 16.78
N MET A 237 11.51 -3.28 16.63
CA MET A 237 12.06 -2.70 15.40
C MET A 237 13.48 -2.16 15.51
N TRP A 238 14.00 -1.92 16.70
CA TRP A 238 15.25 -1.17 16.87
C TRP A 238 16.20 -1.69 17.98
N ASP A 239 15.95 -2.88 18.50
CA ASP A 239 16.95 -3.52 19.34
C ASP A 239 18.12 -3.95 18.44
N SER A 240 19.22 -3.21 18.56
CA SER A 240 20.44 -3.46 17.78
C SER A 240 21.13 -4.78 18.14
N SER A 241 20.72 -5.45 19.20
CA SER A 241 21.28 -6.74 19.62
C SER A 241 20.53 -7.94 19.04
N GLU A 242 19.24 -7.76 18.69
CA GLU A 242 18.41 -8.74 17.99
C GLU A 242 17.59 -8.04 16.91
N SER A 243 18.25 -7.34 15.99
CA SER A 243 17.51 -6.62 14.99
C SER A 243 16.77 -7.62 14.13
N ILE A 244 15.46 -7.51 14.10
CA ILE A 244 14.58 -8.21 13.18
C ILE A 244 15.12 -8.08 11.75
N TYR A 245 15.88 -7.04 11.49
CA TYR A 245 16.60 -6.76 10.28
C TYR A 245 17.85 -7.63 10.10
N GLU A 246 18.56 -8.03 11.15
CA GLU A 246 19.75 -8.88 11.00
C GLU A 246 19.41 -10.29 10.51
N GLY A 247 18.25 -10.81 10.87
CA GLY A 247 17.75 -12.09 10.36
C GLY A 247 17.19 -12.00 8.94
N ASN A 248 16.77 -10.84 8.48
CA ASN A 248 16.00 -10.66 7.26
C ASN A 248 16.72 -9.86 6.16
N ILE A 249 17.83 -9.19 6.48
CA ILE A 249 18.59 -8.34 5.55
C ILE A 249 19.91 -8.99 5.13
N ARG A 250 20.31 -10.09 5.71
CA ARG A 250 21.49 -10.85 5.31
C ARG A 250 21.22 -11.81 4.16
#